data_6cfb68572de5e2e1033fce7d6e6ca9d2
#
_entry.id   6cfb68572de5e2e1033fce7d6e6ca9d2
#
_cell.length_a   1.000
_cell.length_b   1.000
_cell.length_c   1.000
_cell.angle_alpha   90.00
_cell.angle_beta   90.00
_cell.angle_gamma   90.00
#
_symmetry.space_group_name_H-M   'P 1'
#
loop_
_entity.id
_entity.type
_entity.pdbx_description
1 polymer ?
#
loop_
_entity_poly.entity_id
_entity_poly.type
_entity_poly.pdbx_seq_one_letter_code
_entity_poly.pdbx_strand_id
1 'polypeptide(L)'
;MTQLLYDQDPSASLPAVHAVPRGGHTLPPLPYPFCALEPYISRNQLEIHYTKHHVAYVEGLNKAELATGRNWARAQDLAFNGSGHILHSIYWTNMSPWGGGQPAGMIAEQINASFGSFDEFRSQFTAAAESARGSGWAVLVWQPQWGRLEILTAGRHENLTQWGSIPILVLDVWEH
;
A
#
# COMPACT_ATOMS: atom_id res chain seq x y z
N MET A 1 -25.36 33.37 -1.99
CA MET A 1 -23.98 33.78 -2.36
C MET A 1 -23.16 33.72 -1.09
N THR A 2 -22.55 32.61 -0.78
CA THR A 2 -21.68 32.47 0.37
C THR A 2 -20.30 32.09 -0.14
N GLN A 3 -19.45 33.07 -0.14
CA GLN A 3 -18.06 32.99 -0.52
C GLN A 3 -17.33 32.27 0.61
N LEU A 4 -17.01 30.98 0.44
CA LEU A 4 -16.10 30.26 1.31
C LEU A 4 -14.69 30.81 1.06
N LEU A 5 -14.26 31.67 1.96
CA LEU A 5 -12.90 32.18 2.04
C LEU A 5 -11.98 30.99 2.36
N TYR A 6 -11.21 30.63 1.37
CA TYR A 6 -10.06 29.75 1.51
C TYR A 6 -8.92 30.62 2.07
N ASP A 7 -8.95 30.84 3.38
CA ASP A 7 -7.83 31.46 4.12
C ASP A 7 -6.77 30.38 4.35
N GLN A 8 -6.06 30.03 3.28
CA GLN A 8 -4.81 29.27 3.39
C GLN A 8 -3.70 30.30 3.60
N ASP A 9 -3.11 30.27 4.78
CA ASP A 9 -1.86 31.01 5.04
C ASP A 9 -0.80 30.57 4.01
N PRO A 10 -0.39 31.45 3.07
CA PRO A 10 0.60 31.09 2.05
C PRO A 10 2.00 30.81 2.62
N SER A 11 2.19 31.01 3.93
CA SER A 11 3.45 30.73 4.64
C SER A 11 3.44 29.36 5.35
N ALA A 12 2.33 28.62 5.36
CA ALA A 12 2.31 27.26 5.88
C ALA A 12 3.18 26.38 4.98
N SER A 13 4.45 26.25 5.33
CA SER A 13 5.35 25.29 4.70
C SER A 13 4.77 23.88 4.91
N LEU A 14 4.45 23.19 3.83
CA LEU A 14 4.19 21.77 3.90
C LEU A 14 5.31 21.10 4.70
N PRO A 15 5.00 20.15 5.60
CA PRO A 15 6.05 19.44 6.33
C PRO A 15 7.05 18.92 5.30
N ALA A 16 8.34 19.16 5.55
CA ALA A 16 9.42 18.75 4.66
C ALA A 16 9.28 17.24 4.41
N VAL A 17 8.74 16.88 3.26
CA VAL A 17 8.78 15.50 2.81
C VAL A 17 10.27 15.22 2.61
N HIS A 18 10.85 14.36 3.43
CA HIS A 18 12.19 13.88 3.19
C HIS A 18 12.19 13.14 1.86
N ALA A 19 12.55 13.86 0.80
CA ALA A 19 12.61 13.30 -0.53
C ALA A 19 13.65 12.16 -0.54
N VAL A 20 13.20 10.97 -0.90
CA VAL A 20 14.11 9.85 -1.14
C VAL A 20 14.88 10.17 -2.43
N PRO A 21 16.22 10.26 -2.39
CA PRO A 21 16.99 10.47 -3.59
C PRO A 21 16.84 9.29 -4.55
N ARG A 22 16.99 9.52 -5.84
CA ARG A 22 16.89 8.46 -6.84
C ARG A 22 17.88 7.34 -6.54
N GLY A 23 17.40 6.10 -6.53
CA GLY A 23 18.19 4.93 -6.15
C GLY A 23 18.52 4.84 -4.66
N GLY A 24 17.84 5.62 -3.82
CA GLY A 24 18.05 5.68 -2.38
C GLY A 24 16.98 4.98 -1.53
N HIS A 25 16.11 4.19 -2.13
CA HIS A 25 15.11 3.43 -1.38
C HIS A 25 15.75 2.37 -0.50
N THR A 26 15.21 2.19 0.69
CA THR A 26 15.70 1.21 1.67
C THR A 26 14.57 0.29 2.12
N LEU A 27 14.94 -0.93 2.52
CA LEU A 27 13.99 -1.87 3.11
C LEU A 27 13.55 -1.35 4.49
N PRO A 28 12.25 -1.08 4.72
CA PRO A 28 11.79 -0.63 6.02
C PRO A 28 11.90 -1.77 7.04
N PRO A 29 12.23 -1.49 8.33
CA PRO A 29 12.30 -2.52 9.35
C PRO A 29 10.92 -3.16 9.59
N LEU A 30 10.89 -4.47 9.85
CA LEU A 30 9.67 -5.13 10.32
C LEU A 30 9.31 -4.61 11.72
N PRO A 31 8.02 -4.32 12.00
CA PRO A 31 7.58 -3.87 13.32
C PRO A 31 7.48 -5.00 14.36
N TYR A 32 7.80 -6.22 13.99
CA TYR A 32 7.74 -7.43 14.82
C TYR A 32 8.78 -8.47 14.37
N PRO A 33 9.16 -9.45 15.24
CA PRO A 33 10.04 -10.54 14.85
C PRO A 33 9.37 -11.52 13.88
N PHE A 34 10.15 -12.26 13.11
CA PHE A 34 9.64 -13.18 12.08
C PHE A 34 8.67 -14.26 12.58
N CYS A 35 8.73 -14.65 13.86
CA CYS A 35 7.82 -15.64 14.44
C CYS A 35 6.52 -15.04 15.03
N ALA A 36 6.36 -13.71 14.99
CA ALA A 36 5.27 -13.04 15.71
C ALA A 36 3.87 -13.30 15.16
N LEU A 37 3.76 -13.71 13.89
CA LEU A 37 2.49 -13.96 13.23
C LEU A 37 2.09 -15.44 13.22
N GLU A 38 2.87 -16.32 13.84
CA GLU A 38 2.48 -17.72 14.01
C GLU A 38 1.25 -17.85 14.92
N PRO A 39 0.37 -18.82 14.66
CA PRO A 39 0.46 -19.89 13.67
C PRO A 39 -0.07 -19.53 12.27
N TYR A 40 -0.51 -18.29 12.03
CA TYR A 40 -1.18 -17.90 10.78
C TYR A 40 -0.18 -17.73 9.62
N ILE A 41 0.95 -17.11 9.87
CA ILE A 41 2.05 -16.98 8.91
C ILE A 41 3.31 -17.54 9.57
N SER A 42 3.91 -18.56 8.97
CA SER A 42 5.09 -19.20 9.52
C SER A 42 6.31 -18.25 9.49
N ARG A 43 7.21 -18.43 10.43
CA ARG A 43 8.50 -17.72 10.45
C ARG A 43 9.20 -17.79 9.10
N ASN A 44 9.29 -18.99 8.53
CA ASN A 44 9.99 -19.21 7.26
C ASN A 44 9.35 -18.44 6.11
N GLN A 45 8.03 -18.45 6.01
CA GLN A 45 7.30 -17.70 4.98
C GLN A 45 7.53 -16.20 5.13
N LEU A 46 7.40 -15.66 6.34
CA LEU A 46 7.62 -14.24 6.60
C LEU A 46 9.06 -13.82 6.30
N GLU A 47 10.05 -14.63 6.71
CA GLU A 47 11.46 -14.38 6.47
C GLU A 47 11.78 -14.34 4.96
N ILE A 48 11.30 -15.31 4.18
CA ILE A 48 11.49 -15.35 2.73
C ILE A 48 10.77 -14.17 2.07
N HIS A 49 9.54 -13.92 2.44
CA HIS A 49 8.73 -12.83 1.85
C HIS A 49 9.37 -11.46 2.08
N TYR A 50 9.92 -11.22 3.27
CA TYR A 50 10.60 -9.97 3.58
C TYR A 50 12.01 -9.89 2.98
N THR A 51 12.87 -10.92 3.21
CA THR A 51 14.31 -10.86 2.88
C THR A 51 14.61 -11.18 1.41
N LYS A 52 13.67 -11.77 0.67
CA LYS A 52 13.85 -12.10 -0.74
C LYS A 52 12.93 -11.27 -1.63
N HIS A 53 11.63 -11.33 -1.42
CA HIS A 53 10.67 -10.64 -2.30
C HIS A 53 10.72 -9.12 -2.11
N HIS A 54 10.55 -8.60 -0.89
CA HIS A 54 10.57 -7.16 -0.67
C HIS A 54 11.95 -6.55 -0.98
N VAL A 55 13.06 -7.20 -0.58
CA VAL A 55 14.42 -6.75 -0.95
C VAL A 55 14.56 -6.63 -2.47
N ALA A 56 14.10 -7.63 -3.23
CA ALA A 56 14.20 -7.60 -4.69
C ALA A 56 13.45 -6.41 -5.31
N TYR A 57 12.29 -6.02 -4.75
CA TYR A 57 11.57 -4.84 -5.22
C TYR A 57 12.29 -3.53 -4.89
N VAL A 58 12.90 -3.42 -3.72
CA VAL A 58 13.73 -2.25 -3.35
C VAL A 58 14.93 -2.11 -4.30
N GLU A 59 15.66 -3.21 -4.51
CA GLU A 59 16.81 -3.23 -5.40
C GLU A 59 16.43 -2.96 -6.87
N GLY A 60 15.33 -3.57 -7.33
CA GLY A 60 14.77 -3.37 -8.66
C GLY A 60 14.35 -1.93 -8.91
N LEU A 61 13.71 -1.29 -7.92
CA LEU A 61 13.32 0.12 -7.98
C LEU A 61 14.54 1.03 -8.07
N ASN A 62 15.50 0.85 -7.17
CA ASN A 62 16.74 1.63 -7.17
C ASN A 62 17.48 1.52 -8.51
N LYS A 63 17.59 0.31 -9.04
CA LYS A 63 18.19 0.05 -10.35
C LYS A 63 17.43 0.75 -11.48
N ALA A 64 16.09 0.65 -11.49
CA ALA A 64 15.25 1.28 -12.50
C ALA A 64 15.35 2.81 -12.48
N GLU A 65 15.44 3.41 -11.29
CA GLU A 65 15.59 4.86 -11.12
C GLU A 65 16.93 5.38 -11.62
N LEU A 66 18.01 4.61 -11.45
CA LEU A 66 19.36 4.97 -11.88
C LEU A 66 19.63 4.66 -13.35
N ALA A 67 18.79 3.84 -13.99
CA ALA A 67 18.96 3.49 -15.39
C ALA A 67 18.89 4.73 -16.29
N THR A 68 19.82 4.82 -17.26
CA THR A 68 19.89 5.88 -18.27
C THR A 68 19.31 5.39 -19.59
N GLY A 69 18.83 6.32 -20.41
CA GLY A 69 18.32 6.02 -21.75
C GLY A 69 16.79 6.01 -21.85
N ARG A 70 16.32 5.96 -23.12
CA ARG A 70 14.89 5.90 -23.48
C ARG A 70 14.48 4.44 -23.60
N ASN A 71 14.14 3.80 -22.50
CA ASN A 71 13.72 2.41 -22.49
C ASN A 71 12.31 2.27 -21.92
N TRP A 72 11.40 1.70 -22.72
CA TRP A 72 10.05 1.33 -22.29
C TRP A 72 10.07 0.37 -21.08
N ALA A 73 11.00 -0.61 -21.06
CA ALA A 73 11.15 -1.54 -19.95
C ALA A 73 11.40 -0.84 -18.62
N ARG A 74 12.09 0.31 -18.63
CA ARG A 74 12.31 1.10 -17.41
C ARG A 74 11.02 1.61 -16.79
N ALA A 75 10.05 2.07 -17.58
CA ALA A 75 8.76 2.54 -17.05
C ALA A 75 7.98 1.38 -16.41
N GLN A 76 8.04 0.19 -16.98
CA GLN A 76 7.45 -1.01 -16.40
C GLN A 76 8.18 -1.43 -15.12
N ASP A 77 9.51 -1.42 -15.11
CA ASP A 77 10.31 -1.73 -13.93
C ASP A 77 10.04 -0.75 -12.77
N LEU A 78 9.92 0.55 -13.08
CA LEU A 78 9.54 1.57 -12.09
C LEU A 78 8.14 1.32 -11.51
N ALA A 79 7.16 1.02 -12.35
CA ALA A 79 5.80 0.73 -11.91
C ALA A 79 5.75 -0.55 -11.09
N PHE A 80 6.33 -1.62 -11.56
CA PHE A 80 6.31 -2.94 -10.92
C PHE A 80 7.06 -2.94 -9.58
N ASN A 81 8.33 -2.52 -9.60
CA ASN A 81 9.15 -2.53 -8.39
C ASN A 81 8.73 -1.45 -7.39
N GLY A 82 8.35 -0.25 -7.87
CA GLY A 82 7.87 0.84 -7.02
C GLY A 82 6.58 0.47 -6.31
N SER A 83 5.60 -0.06 -7.02
CA SER A 83 4.36 -0.55 -6.41
C SER A 83 4.61 -1.75 -5.49
N GLY A 84 5.49 -2.67 -5.89
CA GLY A 84 5.89 -3.79 -5.03
C GLY A 84 6.50 -3.32 -3.72
N HIS A 85 7.41 -2.36 -3.77
CA HIS A 85 8.00 -1.78 -2.56
C HIS A 85 6.95 -1.08 -1.67
N ILE A 86 6.07 -0.26 -2.25
CA ILE A 86 5.03 0.45 -1.49
C ILE A 86 4.05 -0.53 -0.85
N LEU A 87 3.52 -1.49 -1.62
CA LEU A 87 2.54 -2.47 -1.12
C LEU A 87 3.11 -3.32 0.02
N HIS A 88 4.34 -3.82 -0.11
CA HIS A 88 4.98 -4.59 0.94
C HIS A 88 5.28 -3.73 2.19
N SER A 89 5.69 -2.47 2.01
CA SER A 89 5.91 -1.56 3.13
C SER A 89 4.65 -1.35 3.97
N ILE A 90 3.50 -1.22 3.33
CA ILE A 90 2.19 -1.09 3.99
C ILE A 90 1.79 -2.44 4.60
N TYR A 91 1.96 -3.54 3.87
CA TYR A 91 1.58 -4.90 4.29
C TYR A 91 2.17 -5.27 5.64
N TRP A 92 3.46 -4.99 5.87
CA TRP A 92 4.08 -5.26 7.16
C TRP A 92 3.42 -4.50 8.31
N THR A 93 2.94 -3.30 8.08
CA THR A 93 2.27 -2.48 9.10
C THR A 93 0.79 -2.78 9.27
N ASN A 94 0.18 -3.48 8.32
CA ASN A 94 -1.22 -3.90 8.40
C ASN A 94 -1.44 -5.15 9.27
N MET A 95 -0.37 -5.86 9.62
CA MET A 95 -0.44 -7.06 10.44
C MET A 95 0.17 -6.81 11.83
N SER A 96 -0.36 -7.49 12.81
CA SER A 96 0.12 -7.42 14.19
C SER A 96 -0.22 -8.73 14.93
N PRO A 97 0.66 -9.22 15.82
CA PRO A 97 0.32 -10.35 16.69
C PRO A 97 -0.85 -10.05 17.64
N TRP A 98 -1.15 -8.77 17.84
CA TRP A 98 -2.26 -8.29 18.66
C TRP A 98 -3.37 -7.63 17.82
N GLY A 99 -3.38 -7.91 16.53
CA GLY A 99 -4.32 -7.33 15.57
C GLY A 99 -5.72 -7.91 15.66
N GLY A 100 -6.61 -7.34 14.88
CA GLY A 100 -8.02 -7.76 14.81
C GLY A 100 -8.97 -6.77 15.46
N GLY A 101 -10.26 -7.15 15.51
CA GLY A 101 -11.32 -6.30 16.01
C GLY A 101 -11.86 -5.33 14.94
N GLN A 102 -12.68 -4.39 15.41
CA GLN A 102 -13.27 -3.37 14.53
C GLN A 102 -12.42 -2.10 14.53
N PRO A 103 -12.39 -1.36 13.42
CA PRO A 103 -11.74 -0.07 13.37
C PRO A 103 -12.44 0.93 14.31
N ALA A 104 -11.69 1.95 14.74
CA ALA A 104 -12.21 3.01 15.59
C ALA A 104 -11.78 4.39 15.07
N GLY A 105 -12.40 5.44 15.60
CA GLY A 105 -12.10 6.83 15.23
C GLY A 105 -12.40 7.12 13.75
N MET A 106 -11.62 8.04 13.19
CA MET A 106 -11.85 8.60 11.85
C MET A 106 -11.93 7.53 10.74
N ILE A 107 -11.14 6.47 10.83
CA ILE A 107 -11.19 5.40 9.81
C ILE A 107 -12.51 4.63 9.86
N ALA A 108 -13.07 4.40 11.05
CA ALA A 108 -14.38 3.76 11.19
C ALA A 108 -15.50 4.62 10.60
N GLU A 109 -15.44 5.93 10.80
CA GLU A 109 -16.39 6.88 10.22
C GLU A 109 -16.33 6.87 8.69
N GLN A 110 -15.11 6.89 8.13
CA GLN A 110 -14.90 6.86 6.67
C GLN A 110 -15.33 5.52 6.04
N ILE A 111 -15.10 4.40 6.73
CA ILE A 111 -15.60 3.09 6.30
C ILE A 111 -17.12 3.08 6.28
N ASN A 112 -17.78 3.55 7.34
CA ASN A 112 -19.24 3.64 7.37
C ASN A 112 -19.80 4.59 6.29
N ALA A 113 -19.15 5.72 6.08
CA ALA A 113 -19.55 6.67 5.04
C ALA A 113 -19.42 6.10 3.62
N SER A 114 -18.37 5.31 3.36
CA SER A 114 -18.06 4.80 2.02
C SER A 114 -18.75 3.47 1.70
N PHE A 115 -18.96 2.62 2.72
CA PHE A 115 -19.46 1.25 2.53
C PHE A 115 -20.75 0.94 3.30
N GLY A 116 -21.22 1.86 4.15
CA GLY A 116 -22.42 1.69 4.96
C GLY A 116 -22.14 1.07 6.34
N SER A 117 -21.27 0.08 6.44
CA SER A 117 -20.83 -0.54 7.69
C SER A 117 -19.47 -1.22 7.56
N PHE A 118 -18.86 -1.56 8.71
CA PHE A 118 -17.63 -2.36 8.70
C PHE A 118 -17.87 -3.78 8.16
N ASP A 119 -19.01 -4.39 8.41
CA ASP A 119 -19.32 -5.72 7.91
C ASP A 119 -19.49 -5.72 6.38
N GLU A 120 -20.12 -4.70 5.82
CA GLU A 120 -20.20 -4.51 4.37
C GLU A 120 -18.83 -4.26 3.75
N PHE A 121 -18.02 -3.39 4.35
CA PHE A 121 -16.63 -3.19 3.94
C PHE A 121 -15.87 -4.52 3.93
N ARG A 122 -15.91 -5.28 5.03
CA ARG A 122 -15.21 -6.56 5.16
C ARG A 122 -15.66 -7.55 4.09
N SER A 123 -16.97 -7.65 3.86
CA SER A 123 -17.54 -8.52 2.82
C SER A 123 -17.04 -8.15 1.43
N GLN A 124 -17.07 -6.86 1.08
CA GLN A 124 -16.60 -6.37 -0.21
C GLN A 124 -15.09 -6.52 -0.38
N PHE A 125 -14.30 -6.24 0.67
CA PHE A 125 -12.85 -6.41 0.63
C PHE A 125 -12.43 -7.86 0.47
N THR A 126 -13.11 -8.78 1.18
CA THR A 126 -12.91 -10.23 1.04
C THR A 126 -13.24 -10.68 -0.37
N ALA A 127 -14.40 -10.28 -0.91
CA ALA A 127 -14.80 -10.63 -2.28
C ALA A 127 -13.79 -10.09 -3.32
N ALA A 128 -13.25 -8.89 -3.11
CA ALA A 128 -12.21 -8.33 -3.96
C ALA A 128 -10.93 -9.18 -3.93
N ALA A 129 -10.51 -9.62 -2.75
CA ALA A 129 -9.34 -10.50 -2.58
C ALA A 129 -9.55 -11.86 -3.26
N GLU A 130 -10.71 -12.49 -3.05
CA GLU A 130 -11.06 -13.79 -3.66
C GLU A 130 -11.23 -13.71 -5.19
N SER A 131 -11.58 -12.54 -5.71
CA SER A 131 -11.73 -12.31 -7.16
C SER A 131 -10.41 -12.14 -7.89
N ALA A 132 -9.31 -11.98 -7.19
CA ALA A 132 -7.99 -11.82 -7.79
C ALA A 132 -7.62 -13.07 -8.62
N ARG A 133 -7.34 -12.85 -9.89
CA ARG A 133 -6.94 -13.93 -10.81
C ARG A 133 -5.42 -14.03 -10.85
N GLY A 134 -4.90 -15.07 -10.21
CA GLY A 134 -3.46 -15.24 -10.05
C GLY A 134 -2.88 -14.30 -8.99
N SER A 135 -1.62 -13.94 -9.17
CA SER A 135 -0.90 -13.08 -8.22
C SER A 135 -1.41 -11.64 -8.22
N GLY A 136 -1.69 -11.09 -7.05
CA GLY A 136 -2.20 -9.73 -6.92
C GLY A 136 -2.46 -9.29 -5.50
N TRP A 137 -3.21 -8.20 -5.37
CA TRP A 137 -3.55 -7.56 -4.09
C TRP A 137 -4.99 -7.08 -4.08
N ALA A 138 -5.63 -7.15 -2.94
CA ALA A 138 -6.79 -6.32 -2.62
C ALA A 138 -6.31 -5.09 -1.83
N VAL A 139 -6.78 -3.91 -2.21
CA VAL A 139 -6.26 -2.64 -1.68
C VAL A 139 -7.40 -1.72 -1.30
N LEU A 140 -7.46 -1.31 -0.04
CA LEU A 140 -8.26 -0.18 0.39
C LEU A 140 -7.47 1.09 0.15
N VAL A 141 -8.03 2.02 -0.59
CA VAL A 141 -7.39 3.29 -0.90
C VAL A 141 -8.24 4.47 -0.45
N TRP A 142 -7.57 5.56 -0.08
CA TRP A 142 -8.18 6.88 -0.08
C TRP A 142 -8.08 7.47 -1.49
N GLN A 143 -9.23 7.82 -2.07
CA GLN A 143 -9.28 8.47 -3.38
C GLN A 143 -9.48 9.98 -3.18
N PRO A 144 -8.41 10.78 -3.29
CA PRO A 144 -8.47 12.21 -2.95
C PRO A 144 -9.35 13.04 -3.89
N GLN A 145 -9.49 12.63 -5.14
CA GLN A 145 -10.34 13.35 -6.12
C GLN A 145 -11.82 13.24 -5.78
N TRP A 146 -12.24 12.17 -5.11
CA TRP A 146 -13.63 11.91 -4.75
C TRP A 146 -13.89 12.05 -3.25
N GLY A 147 -12.84 12.19 -2.44
CA GLY A 147 -12.91 12.37 -0.99
C GLY A 147 -13.54 11.19 -0.25
N ARG A 148 -13.25 9.95 -0.70
CA ARG A 148 -13.82 8.73 -0.10
C ARG A 148 -12.86 7.54 -0.20
N LEU A 149 -13.18 6.48 0.54
CA LEU A 149 -12.51 5.20 0.44
C LEU A 149 -13.06 4.40 -0.75
N GLU A 150 -12.17 3.65 -1.42
CA GLU A 150 -12.48 2.71 -2.49
C GLU A 150 -11.75 1.39 -2.25
N ILE A 151 -12.36 0.29 -2.67
CA ILE A 151 -11.71 -1.03 -2.72
C ILE A 151 -11.30 -1.28 -4.16
N LEU A 152 -10.00 -1.51 -4.35
CA LEU A 152 -9.42 -1.78 -5.66
C LEU A 152 -8.65 -3.10 -5.62
N THR A 153 -8.36 -3.66 -6.80
CA THR A 153 -7.48 -4.80 -6.96
C THR A 153 -6.30 -4.43 -7.85
N ALA A 154 -5.12 -4.93 -7.53
CA ALA A 154 -3.95 -4.81 -8.38
C ALA A 154 -3.53 -6.20 -8.85
N GLY A 155 -3.55 -6.43 -10.16
CA GLY A 155 -2.91 -7.61 -10.73
C GLY A 155 -1.40 -7.46 -10.63
N ARG A 156 -0.72 -8.43 -10.07
CA ARG A 156 0.71 -8.36 -9.75
C ARG A 156 0.98 -7.16 -8.82
N HIS A 157 1.83 -6.21 -9.18
CA HIS A 157 2.09 -4.96 -8.43
C HIS A 157 1.77 -3.70 -9.24
N GLU A 158 1.17 -3.87 -10.42
CA GLU A 158 1.12 -2.78 -11.38
C GLU A 158 0.01 -1.77 -11.05
N ASN A 159 0.31 -0.50 -11.22
CA ASN A 159 -0.57 0.60 -11.59
C ASN A 159 -1.22 1.41 -10.47
N LEU A 160 -1.96 0.86 -9.52
CA LEU A 160 -2.89 1.65 -8.70
C LEU A 160 -2.23 2.53 -7.66
N THR A 161 -1.13 2.08 -7.07
CA THR A 161 -0.48 2.77 -5.94
C THR A 161 0.26 4.04 -6.34
N GLN A 162 0.65 4.15 -7.61
CA GLN A 162 1.40 5.31 -8.12
C GLN A 162 0.53 6.35 -8.85
N TRP A 163 -0.78 6.11 -9.01
CA TRP A 163 -1.66 6.98 -9.81
C TRP A 163 -2.54 7.93 -8.99
N GLY A 164 -2.05 8.33 -7.83
CA GLY A 164 -2.69 9.37 -7.01
C GLY A 164 -3.71 8.87 -5.98
N SER A 165 -4.10 7.60 -6.00
CA SER A 165 -4.79 6.99 -4.86
C SER A 165 -3.79 6.62 -3.76
N ILE A 166 -4.22 6.73 -2.51
CA ILE A 166 -3.36 6.48 -1.35
C ILE A 166 -3.76 5.14 -0.73
N PRO A 167 -2.95 4.08 -0.88
CA PRO A 167 -3.24 2.79 -0.25
C PRO A 167 -3.13 2.89 1.28
N ILE A 168 -4.11 2.32 1.97
CA ILE A 168 -4.23 2.36 3.44
C ILE A 168 -4.13 0.94 4.02
N LEU A 169 -4.88 0.00 3.45
CA LEU A 169 -4.88 -1.41 3.83
C LEU A 169 -4.65 -2.25 2.57
N VAL A 170 -3.73 -3.19 2.65
CA VAL A 170 -3.41 -4.09 1.54
C VAL A 170 -3.45 -5.54 2.01
N LEU A 171 -3.98 -6.41 1.18
CA LEU A 171 -3.99 -7.85 1.39
C LEU A 171 -3.31 -8.52 0.21
N ASP A 172 -2.24 -9.23 0.51
CA ASP A 172 -1.47 -10.01 -0.43
C ASP A 172 -2.22 -11.31 -0.79
N VAL A 173 -2.47 -11.51 -2.07
CA VAL A 173 -3.10 -12.72 -2.62
C VAL A 173 -2.21 -13.38 -3.70
N TRP A 174 -0.90 -13.20 -3.57
CA TRP A 174 0.08 -13.99 -4.34
C TRP A 174 0.12 -15.42 -3.81
N GLU A 175 0.45 -16.36 -4.67
CA GLU A 175 0.76 -17.75 -4.29
C GLU A 175 2.17 -17.81 -3.68
N HIS A 176 2.21 -18.03 -2.40
CA HIS A 176 3.47 -18.13 -1.62
C HIS A 176 3.78 -19.55 -1.18
#